data_bf4245663c9d0fead95175d1e0aea290
#
_entry.id   bf4245663c9d0fead95175d1e0aea290
#
_cell.length_a   1.000
_cell.length_b   1.000
_cell.length_c   1.000
_cell.angle_alpha   90.00
_cell.angle_beta   90.00
_cell.angle_gamma   90.00
#
_symmetry.space_group_name_H-M   'P 1'
#
loop_
_entity.id
_entity.type
_entity.pdbx_description
1 polymer ?
#
loop_
_entity_poly.entity_id
_entity_poly.type
_entity_poly.pdbx_seq_one_letter_code
_entity_poly.pdbx_strand_id
1 'polypeptide(L)'
;IRHWATVMSVESDQGEIFFKAVAPESISEIALTEKLAEWYPDDMLQLIAIDAKNGWLLMRDAGEQLRSLIRPTKDIKPWVPVIQRYAELQIGLSEHLDEMLNTGIPDRRLASLPLIYTELLADKESLMLGQEKGLSSDEFLKCQALESQFEQVCADLAAVGIPESLNHGDFHDANVLVKDGRITFFDWGDADITHPFVSLRTFFVSIEMSLDLDEYVFTPEMAELLDIYLKPFEKYAPKDDLFRAYDLSKPVSSIVKTIAWKESITQMDEIMRPEYAWIVPELLREFFYHMDALS
;
A
#
# COMPACT_ATOMS: atom_id res chain seq x y z
N ILE A 1 -4.70 11.89 17.73
CA ILE A 1 -4.85 10.54 18.31
C ILE A 1 -5.78 9.74 17.40
N ARG A 2 -5.32 8.60 16.95
CA ARG A 2 -6.08 7.59 16.20
C ARG A 2 -6.02 6.30 17.00
N HIS A 3 -6.90 5.33 16.72
CA HIS A 3 -6.87 4.05 17.47
C HIS A 3 -5.62 3.19 17.14
N TRP A 4 -5.00 3.38 15.97
CA TRP A 4 -3.76 2.67 15.57
C TRP A 4 -2.48 3.39 15.98
N ALA A 5 -2.49 4.74 16.19
CA ALA A 5 -1.31 5.48 16.61
C ALA A 5 -1.62 6.82 17.27
N THR A 6 -0.70 7.27 18.09
CA THR A 6 -0.65 8.64 18.62
C THR A 6 0.62 9.32 18.15
N VAL A 7 0.50 10.52 17.58
CA VAL A 7 1.64 11.34 17.16
C VAL A 7 1.59 12.64 17.95
N MET A 8 2.73 13.07 18.47
CA MET A 8 2.94 14.32 19.19
C MET A 8 4.20 15.00 18.68
N SER A 9 4.28 16.32 18.78
CA SER A 9 5.52 17.06 18.49
C SER A 9 5.91 17.94 19.66
N VAL A 10 7.20 18.26 19.75
CA VAL A 10 7.78 19.15 20.74
C VAL A 10 8.89 19.98 20.11
N GLU A 11 8.88 21.27 20.38
CA GLU A 11 9.97 22.17 20.04
C GLU A 11 11.20 21.89 20.92
N SER A 12 12.36 21.78 20.29
CA SER A 12 13.65 21.60 20.97
C SER A 12 14.69 22.61 20.47
N ASP A 13 15.84 22.68 21.14
CA ASP A 13 17.00 23.46 20.70
C ASP A 13 17.61 22.96 19.38
N GLN A 14 17.22 21.77 18.90
CA GLN A 14 17.62 21.18 17.63
C GLN A 14 16.50 21.18 16.57
N GLY A 15 15.42 21.95 16.78
CA GLY A 15 14.24 22.00 15.95
C GLY A 15 13.10 21.12 16.47
N GLU A 16 12.03 21.00 15.69
CA GLU A 16 10.87 20.20 16.04
C GLU A 16 11.20 18.71 16.02
N ILE A 17 10.73 17.99 17.03
CA ILE A 17 10.90 16.54 17.19
C ILE A 17 9.52 15.92 17.28
N PHE A 18 9.33 14.82 16.59
CA PHE A 18 8.08 14.05 16.58
C PHE A 18 8.23 12.75 17.36
N PHE A 19 7.23 12.44 18.15
CA PHE A 19 7.05 11.17 18.84
C PHE A 19 5.84 10.44 18.27
N LYS A 20 6.02 9.18 17.89
CA LYS A 20 4.94 8.27 17.47
C LYS A 20 4.89 7.08 18.42
N ALA A 21 3.69 6.78 18.93
CA ALA A 21 3.38 5.54 19.62
C ALA A 21 2.36 4.77 18.79
N VAL A 22 2.70 3.56 18.37
CA VAL A 22 1.80 2.67 17.62
C VAL A 22 1.05 1.73 18.56
N ALA A 23 -0.10 1.25 18.11
CA ALA A 23 -0.84 0.22 18.82
C ALA A 23 -0.05 -1.11 18.85
N PRO A 24 -0.28 -2.00 19.85
CA PRO A 24 0.44 -3.27 19.96
C PRO A 24 0.37 -4.14 18.69
N GLU A 25 -0.73 -4.04 17.95
CA GLU A 25 -0.99 -4.77 16.72
C GLU A 25 -0.09 -4.30 15.56
N SER A 26 0.39 -3.05 15.63
CA SER A 26 1.23 -2.41 14.60
C SER A 26 2.72 -2.39 14.98
N ILE A 27 3.15 -3.19 15.94
CA ILE A 27 4.54 -3.16 16.46
C ILE A 27 5.58 -3.54 15.37
N SER A 28 5.18 -4.33 14.37
CA SER A 28 6.00 -4.66 13.20
C SER A 28 6.44 -3.43 12.40
N GLU A 29 5.62 -2.36 12.39
CA GLU A 29 5.98 -1.07 11.79
C GLU A 29 7.28 -0.51 12.35
N ILE A 30 7.47 -0.63 13.67
CA ILE A 30 8.66 -0.09 14.35
C ILE A 30 9.92 -0.82 13.88
N ALA A 31 9.89 -2.16 13.88
CA ALA A 31 11.02 -2.97 13.44
C ALA A 31 11.33 -2.78 11.95
N LEU A 32 10.28 -2.68 11.11
CA LEU A 32 10.43 -2.38 9.69
C LEU A 32 11.03 -0.99 9.48
N THR A 33 10.48 0.05 10.13
CA THR A 33 10.98 1.43 10.00
C THR A 33 12.45 1.55 10.41
N GLU A 34 12.88 0.85 11.46
CA GLU A 34 14.28 0.78 11.87
C GLU A 34 15.16 0.21 10.76
N LYS A 35 14.79 -0.92 10.17
CA LYS A 35 15.54 -1.55 9.09
C LYS A 35 15.58 -0.69 7.83
N LEU A 36 14.46 -0.11 7.44
CA LEU A 36 14.40 0.79 6.29
C LEU A 36 15.31 2.01 6.48
N ALA A 37 15.32 2.61 7.68
CA ALA A 37 16.19 3.74 8.00
C ALA A 37 17.68 3.35 8.03
N GLU A 38 18.00 2.11 8.39
CA GLU A 38 19.38 1.57 8.32
C GLU A 38 19.84 1.41 6.86
N TRP A 39 19.01 0.84 5.97
CA TRP A 39 19.38 0.54 4.59
C TRP A 39 19.28 1.75 3.65
N TYR A 40 18.27 2.62 3.87
CA TYR A 40 17.96 3.77 3.02
C TYR A 40 17.81 5.06 3.84
N PRO A 41 18.84 5.51 4.56
CA PRO A 41 18.75 6.66 5.48
C PRO A 41 18.35 7.97 4.78
N ASP A 42 18.61 8.09 3.48
CA ASP A 42 18.27 9.29 2.71
C ASP A 42 16.79 9.37 2.33
N ASP A 43 16.08 8.22 2.33
CA ASP A 43 14.69 8.11 1.93
C ASP A 43 13.72 7.93 3.12
N MET A 44 14.26 7.71 4.31
CA MET A 44 13.49 7.40 5.51
C MET A 44 13.56 8.51 6.56
N LEU A 45 12.69 8.41 7.56
CA LEU A 45 12.71 9.30 8.72
C LEU A 45 14.07 9.23 9.44
N GLN A 46 14.57 10.37 9.87
CA GLN A 46 15.75 10.43 10.73
C GLN A 46 15.35 10.09 12.17
N LEU A 47 15.61 8.85 12.56
CA LEU A 47 15.28 8.33 13.88
C LEU A 47 16.26 8.86 14.92
N ILE A 48 15.76 9.37 16.05
CA ILE A 48 16.54 9.82 17.21
C ILE A 48 16.64 8.69 18.22
N ALA A 49 15.52 8.00 18.47
CA ALA A 49 15.43 6.88 19.39
C ALA A 49 14.27 5.95 19.01
N ILE A 50 14.42 4.68 19.37
CA ILE A 50 13.42 3.63 19.16
C ILE A 50 13.24 2.87 20.45
N ASP A 51 11.99 2.58 20.80
CA ASP A 51 11.63 1.57 21.82
C ASP A 51 10.70 0.56 21.16
N ALA A 52 11.28 -0.43 20.52
CA ALA A 52 10.53 -1.48 19.82
C ALA A 52 9.59 -2.27 20.74
N LYS A 53 9.93 -2.39 22.03
CA LYS A 53 9.11 -3.12 23.01
C LYS A 53 7.79 -2.40 23.30
N ASN A 54 7.82 -1.07 23.37
CA ASN A 54 6.65 -0.23 23.67
C ASN A 54 6.00 0.33 22.39
N GLY A 55 6.54 0.07 21.21
CA GLY A 55 6.02 0.58 19.96
C GLY A 55 6.24 2.08 19.79
N TRP A 56 7.39 2.62 20.23
CA TRP A 56 7.65 4.06 20.24
C TRP A 56 8.79 4.44 19.30
N LEU A 57 8.58 5.53 18.56
CA LEU A 57 9.58 6.19 17.72
C LEU A 57 9.74 7.65 18.14
N LEU A 58 10.97 8.13 18.19
CA LEU A 58 11.31 9.53 18.27
C LEU A 58 12.10 9.92 17.02
N MET A 59 11.65 10.93 16.28
CA MET A 59 12.19 11.28 14.97
C MET A 59 12.30 12.79 14.79
N ARG A 60 13.21 13.20 13.89
CA ARG A 60 13.35 14.60 13.50
C ARG A 60 12.24 15.00 12.54
N ASP A 61 11.97 16.31 12.49
CA ASP A 61 11.13 16.90 11.45
C ASP A 61 11.71 16.62 10.05
N ALA A 62 10.90 16.00 9.20
CA ALA A 62 11.23 15.66 7.82
C ALA A 62 10.52 16.55 6.78
N GLY A 63 9.86 17.63 7.22
CA GLY A 63 9.22 18.62 6.37
C GLY A 63 7.71 18.48 6.24
N GLU A 64 7.17 19.04 5.17
CA GLU A 64 5.72 19.05 4.93
C GLU A 64 5.27 17.85 4.09
N GLN A 65 4.01 17.47 4.28
CA GLN A 65 3.40 16.41 3.47
C GLN A 65 3.27 16.84 2.00
N LEU A 66 3.54 15.93 1.07
CA LEU A 66 3.41 16.17 -0.37
C LEU A 66 2.02 16.70 -0.76
N ARG A 67 0.98 16.28 -0.02
CA ARG A 67 -0.39 16.77 -0.23
C ARG A 67 -0.56 18.28 -0.08
N SER A 68 0.24 18.92 0.75
CA SER A 68 0.20 20.38 0.93
C SER A 68 0.69 21.13 -0.30
N LEU A 69 1.50 20.49 -1.14
CA LEU A 69 1.97 21.04 -2.41
C LEU A 69 0.98 20.76 -3.57
N ILE A 70 0.32 19.60 -3.55
CA ILE A 70 -0.54 19.12 -4.64
C ILE A 70 -1.96 19.66 -4.54
N ARG A 71 -2.62 19.47 -3.40
CA ARG A 71 -4.06 19.74 -3.26
C ARG A 71 -4.50 21.19 -3.51
N PRO A 72 -3.73 22.22 -3.07
CA PRO A 72 -4.11 23.60 -3.33
C PRO A 72 -4.00 24.00 -4.80
N THR A 73 -3.09 23.39 -5.54
CA THR A 73 -2.78 23.73 -6.93
C THR A 73 -3.40 22.78 -7.94
N LYS A 74 -3.77 21.57 -7.49
CA LYS A 74 -4.15 20.42 -8.34
C LYS A 74 -3.07 20.07 -9.39
N ASP A 75 -1.81 20.43 -9.13
CA ASP A 75 -0.66 20.07 -9.95
C ASP A 75 0.00 18.81 -9.38
N ILE A 76 0.00 17.71 -10.15
CA ILE A 76 0.59 16.44 -9.74
C ILE A 76 2.07 16.30 -10.10
N LYS A 77 2.70 17.29 -10.72
CA LYS A 77 4.13 17.27 -11.05
C LYS A 77 5.05 17.03 -9.84
N PRO A 78 4.74 17.48 -8.61
CA PRO A 78 5.52 17.12 -7.44
C PRO A 78 5.68 15.61 -7.21
N TRP A 79 4.79 14.78 -7.77
CA TRP A 79 4.91 13.32 -7.73
C TRP A 79 6.06 12.77 -8.61
N VAL A 80 6.49 13.48 -9.66
CA VAL A 80 7.50 12.96 -10.62
C VAL A 80 8.77 12.44 -9.93
N PRO A 81 9.48 13.23 -9.11
CA PRO A 81 10.68 12.73 -8.42
C PRO A 81 10.35 11.67 -7.35
N VAL A 82 9.16 11.75 -6.75
CA VAL A 82 8.72 10.82 -5.69
C VAL A 82 8.48 9.43 -6.25
N ILE A 83 7.68 9.32 -7.34
CA ILE A 83 7.32 8.02 -7.92
C ILE A 83 8.53 7.32 -8.55
N GLN A 84 9.45 8.09 -9.15
CA GLN A 84 10.70 7.55 -9.64
C GLN A 84 11.54 6.97 -8.49
N ARG A 85 11.72 7.75 -7.41
CA ARG A 85 12.51 7.32 -6.25
C ARG A 85 11.88 6.12 -5.55
N TYR A 86 10.55 6.07 -5.47
CA TYR A 86 9.83 4.94 -4.89
C TYR A 86 10.05 3.64 -5.69
N ALA A 87 10.02 3.71 -7.02
CA ALA A 87 10.33 2.56 -7.87
C ALA A 87 11.76 2.04 -7.65
N GLU A 88 12.76 2.95 -7.57
CA GLU A 88 14.15 2.60 -7.28
C GLU A 88 14.30 1.97 -5.88
N LEU A 89 13.60 2.52 -4.89
CA LEU A 89 13.56 1.98 -3.53
C LEU A 89 13.00 0.56 -3.49
N GLN A 90 11.85 0.32 -4.14
CA GLN A 90 11.26 -1.03 -4.22
C GLN A 90 12.20 -2.03 -4.88
N ILE A 91 12.88 -1.64 -5.95
CA ILE A 91 13.86 -2.49 -6.62
C ILE A 91 15.02 -2.86 -5.67
N GLY A 92 15.51 -1.91 -4.89
CA GLY A 92 16.56 -2.20 -3.91
C GLY A 92 16.07 -3.08 -2.76
N LEU A 93 14.85 -2.83 -2.26
CA LEU A 93 14.25 -3.59 -1.17
C LEU A 93 13.91 -5.05 -1.56
N SER A 94 13.82 -5.38 -2.84
CA SER A 94 13.65 -6.76 -3.28
C SER A 94 14.80 -7.70 -2.86
N GLU A 95 15.95 -7.14 -2.47
CA GLU A 95 17.10 -7.91 -1.97
C GLU A 95 17.01 -8.23 -0.46
N HIS A 96 16.03 -7.65 0.27
CA HIS A 96 15.90 -7.72 1.72
C HIS A 96 14.62 -8.43 2.20
N LEU A 97 14.00 -9.28 1.35
CA LEU A 97 12.69 -9.88 1.63
C LEU A 97 12.64 -10.64 2.96
N ASP A 98 13.63 -11.50 3.21
CA ASP A 98 13.66 -12.33 4.42
C ASP A 98 13.84 -11.46 5.69
N GLU A 99 14.69 -10.44 5.64
CA GLU A 99 14.89 -9.52 6.75
C GLU A 99 13.61 -8.72 7.05
N MET A 100 12.88 -8.29 6.01
CA MET A 100 11.62 -7.59 6.18
C MET A 100 10.53 -8.52 6.75
N LEU A 101 10.39 -9.74 6.24
CA LEU A 101 9.46 -10.74 6.81
C LEU A 101 9.76 -11.05 8.26
N ASN A 102 11.04 -11.08 8.65
CA ASN A 102 11.45 -11.28 10.05
C ASN A 102 11.03 -10.13 11.00
N THR A 103 10.63 -8.96 10.47
CA THR A 103 10.03 -7.89 11.28
C THR A 103 8.57 -8.17 11.67
N GLY A 104 7.95 -9.18 11.04
CA GLY A 104 6.57 -9.58 11.30
C GLY A 104 5.53 -8.94 10.38
N ILE A 105 5.97 -8.27 9.30
CA ILE A 105 5.02 -7.78 8.27
C ILE A 105 4.44 -8.95 7.48
N PRO A 106 3.21 -8.81 6.94
CA PRO A 106 2.55 -9.89 6.21
C PRO A 106 3.29 -10.32 4.95
N ASP A 107 3.30 -11.65 4.71
CA ASP A 107 3.70 -12.25 3.44
C ASP A 107 2.47 -12.42 2.54
N ARG A 108 2.37 -11.55 1.53
CA ARG A 108 1.31 -11.56 0.50
C ARG A 108 1.88 -11.72 -0.89
N ARG A 109 2.96 -12.52 -1.00
CA ARG A 109 3.59 -12.84 -2.28
C ARG A 109 2.61 -13.56 -3.20
N LEU A 110 2.78 -13.38 -4.52
CA LEU A 110 1.87 -13.90 -5.54
C LEU A 110 1.58 -15.40 -5.39
N ALA A 111 2.59 -16.18 -4.98
CA ALA A 111 2.43 -17.62 -4.76
C ALA A 111 1.47 -17.97 -3.59
N SER A 112 1.32 -17.09 -2.60
CA SER A 112 0.48 -17.29 -1.42
C SER A 112 -0.94 -16.74 -1.61
N LEU A 113 -1.12 -15.76 -2.48
CA LEU A 113 -2.40 -15.03 -2.63
C LEU A 113 -3.58 -15.91 -3.03
N PRO A 114 -3.48 -16.93 -3.91
CA PRO A 114 -4.62 -17.80 -4.23
C PRO A 114 -5.18 -18.51 -3.00
N LEU A 115 -4.32 -19.01 -2.11
CA LEU A 115 -4.75 -19.65 -0.88
C LEU A 115 -5.41 -18.64 0.07
N ILE A 116 -4.77 -17.47 0.26
CA ILE A 116 -5.30 -16.39 1.10
C ILE A 116 -6.66 -15.89 0.58
N TYR A 117 -6.86 -15.85 -0.74
CA TYR A 117 -8.14 -15.50 -1.34
C TYR A 117 -9.22 -16.55 -1.01
N THR A 118 -8.91 -17.84 -1.10
CA THR A 118 -9.83 -18.92 -0.69
C THR A 118 -10.19 -18.79 0.81
N GLU A 119 -9.22 -18.51 1.67
CA GLU A 119 -9.45 -18.25 3.11
C GLU A 119 -10.32 -17.01 3.37
N LEU A 120 -10.13 -15.94 2.58
CA LEU A 120 -10.98 -14.75 2.64
C LEU A 120 -12.45 -15.12 2.32
N LEU A 121 -12.70 -15.94 1.30
CA LEU A 121 -14.04 -16.35 0.91
C LEU A 121 -14.70 -17.30 1.93
N ALA A 122 -13.93 -17.99 2.75
CA ALA A 122 -14.44 -18.82 3.84
C ALA A 122 -14.99 -17.98 5.01
N ASP A 123 -14.51 -16.75 5.18
CA ASP A 123 -14.92 -15.81 6.23
C ASP A 123 -16.18 -15.00 5.81
N LYS A 124 -17.34 -15.63 5.90
CA LYS A 124 -18.62 -15.02 5.49
C LYS A 124 -19.02 -13.81 6.33
N GLU A 125 -18.51 -13.68 7.55
CA GLU A 125 -18.77 -12.53 8.40
C GLU A 125 -18.10 -11.28 7.85
N SER A 126 -16.82 -11.35 7.52
CA SER A 126 -16.08 -10.26 6.90
C SER A 126 -16.64 -9.85 5.54
N LEU A 127 -17.25 -10.77 4.80
CA LEU A 127 -17.95 -10.50 3.54
C LEU A 127 -19.33 -9.84 3.73
N MET A 128 -19.82 -9.72 4.96
CA MET A 128 -21.16 -9.23 5.31
C MET A 128 -22.27 -9.90 4.48
N LEU A 129 -22.14 -11.19 4.17
CA LEU A 129 -22.97 -11.90 3.22
C LEU A 129 -24.47 -11.78 3.55
N GLY A 130 -25.26 -11.25 2.60
CA GLY A 130 -26.70 -11.03 2.76
C GLY A 130 -27.09 -9.86 3.66
N GLN A 131 -26.13 -9.05 4.13
CA GLN A 131 -26.36 -7.82 4.89
C GLN A 131 -26.43 -6.60 3.96
N GLU A 132 -26.96 -5.48 4.48
CA GLU A 132 -26.88 -4.19 3.77
C GLU A 132 -25.41 -3.81 3.54
N LYS A 133 -25.08 -3.39 2.31
CA LYS A 133 -23.72 -3.12 1.81
C LYS A 133 -22.77 -4.33 1.75
N GLY A 134 -23.18 -5.52 2.20
CA GLY A 134 -22.44 -6.75 2.06
C GLY A 134 -22.52 -7.34 0.64
N LEU A 135 -21.85 -8.47 0.43
CA LEU A 135 -22.02 -9.22 -0.82
C LEU A 135 -23.38 -9.86 -0.91
N SER A 136 -24.01 -9.78 -2.06
CA SER A 136 -25.15 -10.62 -2.42
C SER A 136 -24.72 -12.07 -2.65
N SER A 137 -25.69 -13.00 -2.69
CA SER A 137 -25.41 -14.39 -3.02
C SER A 137 -24.78 -14.56 -4.41
N ASP A 138 -25.21 -13.77 -5.38
CA ASP A 138 -24.68 -13.83 -6.75
C ASP A 138 -23.25 -13.29 -6.82
N GLU A 139 -22.93 -12.19 -6.11
CA GLU A 139 -21.56 -11.67 -6.00
C GLU A 139 -20.64 -12.67 -5.29
N PHE A 140 -21.12 -13.35 -4.25
CA PHE A 140 -20.35 -14.40 -3.60
C PHE A 140 -20.07 -15.58 -4.53
N LEU A 141 -21.04 -16.02 -5.31
CA LEU A 141 -20.84 -17.05 -6.35
C LEU A 141 -19.86 -16.59 -7.43
N LYS A 142 -19.88 -15.30 -7.81
CA LYS A 142 -18.90 -14.71 -8.72
C LYS A 142 -17.47 -14.77 -8.11
N CYS A 143 -17.31 -14.43 -6.83
CA CYS A 143 -16.01 -14.59 -6.14
C CYS A 143 -15.49 -16.02 -6.29
N GLN A 144 -16.31 -17.03 -5.97
CA GLN A 144 -15.93 -18.44 -6.06
C GLN A 144 -15.57 -18.86 -7.50
N ALA A 145 -16.35 -18.40 -8.49
CA ALA A 145 -16.06 -18.69 -9.89
C ALA A 145 -14.74 -18.08 -10.39
N LEU A 146 -14.27 -17.01 -9.77
CA LEU A 146 -13.05 -16.32 -10.13
C LEU A 146 -11.78 -16.92 -9.50
N GLU A 147 -11.86 -17.87 -8.55
CA GLU A 147 -10.70 -18.43 -7.84
C GLU A 147 -9.60 -18.92 -8.80
N SER A 148 -9.94 -19.77 -9.76
CA SER A 148 -8.96 -20.29 -10.72
C SER A 148 -8.42 -19.22 -11.68
N GLN A 149 -9.23 -18.23 -12.03
CA GLN A 149 -8.77 -17.12 -12.88
C GLN A 149 -7.81 -16.20 -12.12
N PHE A 150 -8.08 -15.94 -10.85
CA PHE A 150 -7.18 -15.17 -9.99
C PHE A 150 -5.84 -15.88 -9.77
N GLU A 151 -5.85 -17.20 -9.55
CA GLU A 151 -4.63 -18.02 -9.51
C GLU A 151 -3.81 -17.86 -10.81
N GLN A 152 -4.49 -17.90 -11.97
CA GLN A 152 -3.82 -17.70 -13.27
C GLN A 152 -3.27 -16.27 -13.40
N VAL A 153 -3.99 -15.23 -12.96
CA VAL A 153 -3.50 -13.85 -12.95
C VAL A 153 -2.24 -13.71 -12.09
N CYS A 154 -2.20 -14.33 -10.91
CA CYS A 154 -1.00 -14.34 -10.06
C CYS A 154 0.18 -15.04 -10.76
N ALA A 155 -0.07 -16.17 -11.41
CA ALA A 155 0.94 -16.92 -12.15
C ALA A 155 1.47 -16.14 -13.37
N ASP A 156 0.58 -15.51 -14.13
CA ASP A 156 0.93 -14.69 -15.31
C ASP A 156 1.75 -13.46 -14.89
N LEU A 157 1.36 -12.80 -13.79
CA LEU A 157 2.11 -11.67 -13.24
C LEU A 157 3.50 -12.08 -12.77
N ALA A 158 3.61 -13.21 -12.07
CA ALA A 158 4.90 -13.74 -11.63
C ALA A 158 5.80 -14.13 -12.83
N ALA A 159 5.23 -14.61 -13.94
CA ALA A 159 5.96 -15.01 -15.14
C ALA A 159 6.63 -13.83 -15.86
N VAL A 160 6.24 -12.57 -15.61
CA VAL A 160 6.92 -11.39 -16.13
C VAL A 160 8.34 -11.25 -15.55
N GLY A 161 8.60 -11.82 -14.37
CA GLY A 161 9.94 -11.90 -13.78
C GLY A 161 10.37 -10.64 -13.02
N ILE A 162 9.43 -9.74 -12.66
CA ILE A 162 9.69 -8.62 -11.75
C ILE A 162 9.78 -9.20 -10.33
N PRO A 163 10.86 -8.94 -9.57
CA PRO A 163 10.98 -9.45 -8.21
C PRO A 163 9.92 -8.84 -7.29
N GLU A 164 9.38 -9.64 -6.39
CA GLU A 164 8.54 -9.18 -5.30
C GLU A 164 9.32 -8.25 -4.37
N SER A 165 8.62 -7.34 -3.71
CA SER A 165 9.24 -6.30 -2.91
C SER A 165 8.29 -5.80 -1.82
N LEU A 166 8.75 -4.79 -1.08
CA LEU A 166 7.92 -4.08 -0.12
C LEU A 166 6.83 -3.27 -0.84
N ASN A 167 5.59 -3.53 -0.49
CA ASN A 167 4.45 -2.68 -0.74
C ASN A 167 4.22 -1.80 0.49
N HIS A 168 4.05 -0.50 0.29
CA HIS A 168 3.75 0.42 1.38
C HIS A 168 2.38 0.15 2.02
N GLY A 169 1.45 -0.41 1.25
CA GLY A 169 0.07 -0.64 1.67
C GLY A 169 -0.80 0.61 1.70
N ASP A 170 -0.21 1.79 1.95
CA ASP A 170 -0.92 3.08 2.02
C ASP A 170 -0.12 4.22 1.34
N PHE A 171 0.38 3.97 0.13
CA PHE A 171 1.22 4.90 -0.62
C PHE A 171 0.41 6.05 -1.22
N HIS A 172 0.32 7.16 -0.47
CA HIS A 172 -0.41 8.36 -0.87
C HIS A 172 0.31 9.66 -0.44
N ASP A 173 -0.22 10.79 -0.89
CA ASP A 173 0.35 12.14 -0.74
C ASP A 173 0.58 12.60 0.71
N ALA A 174 -0.08 11.98 1.70
CA ALA A 174 0.14 12.29 3.11
C ALA A 174 1.26 11.46 3.75
N ASN A 175 1.68 10.36 3.11
CA ASN A 175 2.71 9.45 3.61
C ASN A 175 4.07 9.68 2.93
N VAL A 176 4.22 10.85 2.30
CA VAL A 176 5.47 11.36 1.74
C VAL A 176 5.72 12.76 2.30
N LEU A 177 6.91 12.99 2.85
CA LEU A 177 7.37 14.29 3.32
C LEU A 177 8.42 14.87 2.38
N VAL A 178 8.42 16.19 2.23
CA VAL A 178 9.40 16.91 1.40
C VAL A 178 10.02 18.04 2.21
N LYS A 179 11.35 18.06 2.25
CA LYS A 179 12.14 19.13 2.91
C LYS A 179 13.41 19.40 2.13
N ASP A 180 13.59 20.61 1.66
CA ASP A 180 14.80 21.05 0.93
C ASP A 180 15.21 20.12 -0.24
N GLY A 181 14.21 19.58 -0.96
CA GLY A 181 14.40 18.65 -2.07
C GLY A 181 14.63 17.19 -1.64
N ARG A 182 14.72 16.89 -0.36
CA ARG A 182 14.74 15.53 0.17
C ARG A 182 13.31 14.98 0.21
N ILE A 183 13.14 13.74 -0.25
CA ILE A 183 11.89 12.97 -0.19
C ILE A 183 12.04 11.96 0.94
N THR A 184 11.03 11.86 1.80
CA THR A 184 11.01 10.89 2.90
C THR A 184 9.72 10.10 2.87
N PHE A 185 9.83 8.78 2.78
CA PHE A 185 8.71 7.85 2.90
C PHE A 185 8.53 7.46 4.36
N PHE A 186 7.28 7.40 4.83
CA PHE A 186 7.00 7.09 6.23
C PHE A 186 5.61 6.46 6.40
N ASP A 187 5.29 6.02 7.61
CA ASP A 187 4.01 5.38 7.96
C ASP A 187 3.83 4.00 7.28
N TRP A 188 4.72 3.08 7.64
CA TRP A 188 4.82 1.73 7.09
C TRP A 188 3.90 0.71 7.79
N GLY A 189 2.89 1.17 8.54
CA GLY A 189 2.00 0.32 9.34
C GLY A 189 1.17 -0.67 8.52
N ASP A 190 0.88 -0.35 7.26
CA ASP A 190 0.12 -1.19 6.33
C ASP A 190 1.02 -1.99 5.37
N ALA A 191 2.34 -1.95 5.57
CA ALA A 191 3.29 -2.56 4.65
C ALA A 191 3.22 -4.09 4.64
N ASP A 192 3.44 -4.67 3.47
CA ASP A 192 3.53 -6.11 3.24
C ASP A 192 4.53 -6.45 2.13
N ILE A 193 4.86 -7.73 1.98
CA ILE A 193 5.66 -8.21 0.85
C ILE A 193 4.72 -8.75 -0.22
N THR A 194 4.78 -8.15 -1.42
CA THR A 194 4.00 -8.57 -2.59
C THR A 194 4.65 -8.07 -3.88
N HIS A 195 3.93 -8.13 -5.01
CA HIS A 195 4.40 -7.55 -6.27
C HIS A 195 4.46 -6.01 -6.17
N PRO A 196 5.56 -5.33 -6.58
CA PRO A 196 5.77 -3.90 -6.37
C PRO A 196 4.66 -3.02 -6.96
N PHE A 197 4.04 -3.43 -8.07
CA PHE A 197 3.00 -2.64 -8.74
C PHE A 197 1.67 -2.60 -7.97
N VAL A 198 1.50 -3.40 -6.92
CA VAL A 198 0.34 -3.34 -6.00
C VAL A 198 0.23 -1.96 -5.33
N SER A 199 1.35 -1.31 -5.03
CA SER A 199 1.39 0.03 -4.44
C SER A 199 0.72 1.10 -5.32
N LEU A 200 0.66 0.88 -6.64
CA LEU A 200 0.11 1.85 -7.58
C LEU A 200 -1.40 2.07 -7.43
N ARG A 201 -2.12 1.11 -6.85
CA ARG A 201 -3.55 1.29 -6.56
C ARG A 201 -3.79 2.50 -5.66
N THR A 202 -3.21 2.50 -4.47
CA THR A 202 -3.40 3.60 -3.50
C THR A 202 -2.81 4.90 -4.02
N PHE A 203 -1.69 4.84 -4.74
CA PHE A 203 -1.08 5.98 -5.41
C PHE A 203 -2.05 6.66 -6.38
N PHE A 204 -2.68 5.93 -7.32
CA PHE A 204 -3.59 6.53 -8.28
C PHE A 204 -4.90 6.99 -7.65
N VAL A 205 -5.46 6.25 -6.69
CA VAL A 205 -6.62 6.71 -5.90
C VAL A 205 -6.31 8.04 -5.19
N SER A 206 -5.10 8.21 -4.65
CA SER A 206 -4.69 9.48 -4.04
C SER A 206 -4.67 10.64 -5.05
N ILE A 207 -4.26 10.39 -6.29
CA ILE A 207 -4.27 11.39 -7.37
C ILE A 207 -5.71 11.73 -7.77
N GLU A 208 -6.57 10.72 -7.98
CA GLU A 208 -8.00 10.93 -8.27
C GLU A 208 -8.65 11.83 -7.21
N MET A 209 -8.43 11.54 -5.94
CA MET A 209 -8.92 12.36 -4.82
C MET A 209 -8.33 13.77 -4.82
N SER A 210 -7.05 13.94 -5.14
CA SER A 210 -6.39 15.26 -5.14
C SER A 210 -6.83 16.14 -6.29
N LEU A 211 -7.25 15.53 -7.41
CA LEU A 211 -7.75 16.22 -8.60
C LEU A 211 -9.29 16.34 -8.65
N ASP A 212 -10.02 15.78 -7.67
CA ASP A 212 -11.49 15.65 -7.63
C ASP A 212 -12.02 14.93 -8.90
N LEU A 213 -11.36 13.84 -9.30
CA LEU A 213 -11.78 13.00 -10.42
C LEU A 213 -12.80 11.96 -9.96
N ASP A 214 -13.62 11.50 -10.90
CA ASP A 214 -14.45 10.30 -10.69
C ASP A 214 -13.57 9.04 -10.61
N GLU A 215 -14.08 8.00 -9.98
CA GLU A 215 -13.37 6.71 -9.86
C GLU A 215 -13.02 6.14 -11.24
N TYR A 216 -11.85 5.51 -11.32
CA TYR A 216 -11.32 4.86 -12.54
C TYR A 216 -11.02 5.80 -13.72
N VAL A 217 -10.98 7.11 -13.50
CA VAL A 217 -10.50 8.05 -14.49
C VAL A 217 -8.97 8.03 -14.53
N PHE A 218 -8.41 7.74 -15.68
CA PHE A 218 -6.96 7.70 -15.89
C PHE A 218 -6.55 8.77 -16.92
N THR A 219 -5.92 9.85 -16.43
CA THR A 219 -5.55 11.00 -17.26
C THR A 219 -4.21 10.80 -17.97
N PRO A 220 -3.90 11.61 -19.01
CA PRO A 220 -2.58 11.58 -19.66
C PRO A 220 -1.42 11.83 -18.68
N GLU A 221 -1.62 12.70 -17.69
CA GLU A 221 -0.60 13.00 -16.67
C GLU A 221 -0.38 11.80 -15.74
N MET A 222 -1.43 11.03 -15.42
CA MET A 222 -1.30 9.78 -14.68
C MET A 222 -0.57 8.71 -15.50
N ALA A 223 -0.80 8.67 -16.81
CA ALA A 223 -0.07 7.78 -17.72
C ALA A 223 1.43 8.14 -17.79
N GLU A 224 1.78 9.42 -17.74
CA GLU A 224 3.17 9.87 -17.66
C GLU A 224 3.83 9.41 -16.34
N LEU A 225 3.15 9.55 -15.21
CA LEU A 225 3.64 9.08 -13.91
C LEU A 225 3.81 7.55 -13.89
N LEU A 226 2.91 6.81 -14.51
CA LEU A 226 3.05 5.36 -14.67
C LEU A 226 4.30 5.02 -15.49
N ASP A 227 4.52 5.70 -16.62
CA ASP A 227 5.71 5.47 -17.46
C ASP A 227 7.01 5.77 -16.70
N ILE A 228 7.04 6.83 -15.92
CA ILE A 228 8.17 7.18 -15.03
C ILE A 228 8.41 6.09 -13.98
N TYR A 229 7.35 5.58 -13.35
CA TYR A 229 7.46 4.50 -12.36
C TYR A 229 7.98 3.20 -12.99
N LEU A 230 7.49 2.83 -14.17
CA LEU A 230 7.87 1.59 -14.84
C LEU A 230 9.30 1.61 -15.40
N LYS A 231 9.84 2.80 -15.68
CA LYS A 231 11.16 2.97 -16.31
C LYS A 231 12.31 2.23 -15.61
N PRO A 232 12.50 2.27 -14.28
CA PRO A 232 13.54 1.50 -13.59
C PRO A 232 13.38 -0.03 -13.70
N PHE A 233 12.15 -0.51 -13.95
CA PHE A 233 11.85 -1.96 -14.10
C PHE A 233 12.15 -2.49 -15.50
N GLU A 234 12.49 -1.66 -16.50
CA GLU A 234 12.87 -2.10 -17.86
C GLU A 234 14.09 -3.04 -17.87
N LYS A 235 14.85 -3.10 -16.78
CA LYS A 235 15.93 -4.08 -16.59
C LYS A 235 15.43 -5.52 -16.40
N TYR A 236 14.16 -5.72 -16.05
CA TYR A 236 13.55 -7.03 -15.82
C TYR A 236 12.72 -7.51 -17.00
N ALA A 237 11.99 -6.59 -17.67
CA ALA A 237 11.11 -6.94 -18.78
C ALA A 237 10.98 -5.78 -19.78
N PRO A 238 10.65 -6.07 -21.06
CA PRO A 238 10.32 -5.03 -22.04
C PRO A 238 9.13 -4.15 -21.60
N LYS A 239 9.10 -2.92 -22.10
CA LYS A 239 8.09 -1.93 -21.73
C LYS A 239 6.64 -2.42 -21.87
N ASP A 240 6.33 -3.12 -22.97
CA ASP A 240 4.98 -3.65 -23.21
C ASP A 240 4.59 -4.72 -22.16
N ASP A 241 5.54 -5.56 -21.75
CA ASP A 241 5.31 -6.55 -20.68
C ASP A 241 5.15 -5.88 -19.31
N LEU A 242 5.82 -4.74 -19.06
CA LEU A 242 5.63 -3.96 -17.84
C LEU A 242 4.23 -3.34 -17.77
N PHE A 243 3.70 -2.82 -18.88
CA PHE A 243 2.32 -2.33 -18.92
C PHE A 243 1.32 -3.48 -18.71
N ARG A 244 1.57 -4.64 -19.34
CA ARG A 244 0.77 -5.85 -19.08
C ARG A 244 0.84 -6.26 -17.60
N ALA A 245 2.02 -6.25 -17.00
CA ALA A 245 2.19 -6.54 -15.58
C ALA A 245 1.40 -5.54 -14.69
N TYR A 246 1.38 -4.27 -15.05
CA TYR A 246 0.56 -3.27 -14.37
C TYR A 246 -0.93 -3.62 -14.46
N ASP A 247 -1.44 -3.99 -15.65
CA ASP A 247 -2.84 -4.38 -15.79
C ASP A 247 -3.16 -5.64 -14.96
N LEU A 248 -2.29 -6.66 -14.99
CA LEU A 248 -2.43 -7.86 -14.17
C LEU A 248 -2.35 -7.56 -12.65
N SER A 249 -1.61 -6.54 -12.25
CA SER A 249 -1.48 -6.17 -10.84
C SER A 249 -2.74 -5.51 -10.25
N LYS A 250 -3.65 -4.98 -11.06
CA LYS A 250 -4.88 -4.30 -10.60
C LYS A 250 -5.79 -5.22 -9.78
N PRO A 251 -6.24 -6.39 -10.28
CA PRO A 251 -7.04 -7.30 -9.46
C PRO A 251 -6.26 -7.85 -8.26
N VAL A 252 -4.94 -8.06 -8.38
CA VAL A 252 -4.08 -8.47 -7.26
C VAL A 252 -4.09 -7.39 -6.17
N SER A 253 -3.96 -6.12 -6.53
CA SER A 253 -3.97 -5.01 -5.57
C SER A 253 -5.32 -4.87 -4.85
N SER A 254 -6.44 -5.11 -5.52
CA SER A 254 -7.76 -5.12 -4.89
C SER A 254 -7.86 -6.23 -3.84
N ILE A 255 -7.37 -7.44 -4.12
CA ILE A 255 -7.36 -8.55 -3.16
C ILE A 255 -6.40 -8.26 -1.99
N VAL A 256 -5.17 -7.80 -2.25
CA VAL A 256 -4.21 -7.43 -1.18
C VAL A 256 -4.83 -6.37 -0.26
N LYS A 257 -5.45 -5.32 -0.82
CA LYS A 257 -6.10 -4.27 -0.02
C LYS A 257 -7.34 -4.79 0.74
N THR A 258 -8.10 -5.71 0.15
CA THR A 258 -9.23 -6.38 0.82
C THR A 258 -8.76 -7.14 2.07
N ILE A 259 -7.68 -7.91 1.94
CA ILE A 259 -7.09 -8.68 3.04
C ILE A 259 -6.59 -7.74 4.14
N ALA A 260 -5.87 -6.67 3.78
CA ALA A 260 -5.37 -5.68 4.72
C ALA A 260 -6.51 -5.02 5.51
N TRP A 261 -7.60 -4.61 4.84
CA TRP A 261 -8.76 -4.05 5.52
C TRP A 261 -9.49 -5.06 6.39
N LYS A 262 -9.67 -6.31 5.93
CA LYS A 262 -10.24 -7.38 6.75
C LYS A 262 -9.47 -7.57 8.06
N GLU A 263 -8.13 -7.64 7.98
CA GLU A 263 -7.28 -7.81 9.15
C GLU A 263 -7.39 -6.59 10.08
N SER A 264 -7.32 -5.38 9.53
CA SER A 264 -7.47 -4.14 10.30
C SER A 264 -8.82 -4.07 11.01
N ILE A 265 -9.94 -4.36 10.31
CA ILE A 265 -11.30 -4.37 10.90
C ILE A 265 -11.41 -5.43 12.01
N THR A 266 -10.78 -6.59 11.84
CA THR A 266 -10.80 -7.65 12.85
C THR A 266 -10.11 -7.22 14.15
N GLN A 267 -9.09 -6.38 14.06
CA GLN A 267 -8.33 -5.83 15.19
C GLN A 267 -9.03 -4.64 15.86
N MET A 268 -10.00 -3.98 15.19
CA MET A 268 -10.74 -2.86 15.76
C MET A 268 -11.67 -3.30 16.90
N ASP A 269 -11.98 -2.37 17.80
CA ASP A 269 -13.02 -2.55 18.81
C ASP A 269 -14.37 -2.87 18.16
N GLU A 270 -15.16 -3.72 18.79
CA GLU A 270 -16.49 -4.15 18.29
C GLU A 270 -17.42 -2.96 17.96
N ILE A 271 -17.28 -1.83 18.66
CA ILE A 271 -18.07 -0.61 18.45
C ILE A 271 -17.69 0.07 17.11
N MET A 272 -16.43 -0.03 16.69
CA MET A 272 -15.90 0.62 15.49
C MET A 272 -16.08 -0.23 14.22
N ARG A 273 -16.08 -1.56 14.34
CA ARG A 273 -16.14 -2.48 13.20
C ARG A 273 -17.28 -2.18 12.21
N PRO A 274 -18.52 -1.90 12.64
CA PRO A 274 -19.63 -1.65 11.71
C PRO A 274 -19.42 -0.42 10.80
N GLU A 275 -18.64 0.54 11.24
CA GLU A 275 -18.35 1.75 10.46
C GLU A 275 -17.49 1.44 9.22
N TYR A 276 -16.64 0.41 9.30
CA TYR A 276 -15.65 0.07 8.27
C TYR A 276 -15.94 -1.25 7.54
N ALA A 277 -16.81 -2.11 8.08
CA ALA A 277 -17.04 -3.48 7.57
C ALA A 277 -17.43 -3.53 6.08
N TRP A 278 -18.12 -2.50 5.58
CA TRP A 278 -18.55 -2.39 4.18
C TRP A 278 -17.39 -2.26 3.17
N ILE A 279 -16.18 -1.91 3.64
CA ILE A 279 -15.01 -1.71 2.77
C ILE A 279 -14.58 -3.04 2.13
N VAL A 280 -14.67 -4.15 2.85
CA VAL A 280 -14.30 -5.48 2.33
C VAL A 280 -15.16 -5.88 1.12
N PRO A 281 -16.51 -5.85 1.17
CA PRO A 281 -17.34 -6.09 -0.01
C PRO A 281 -17.07 -5.12 -1.17
N GLU A 282 -16.80 -3.84 -0.88
CA GLU A 282 -16.56 -2.83 -1.91
C GLU A 282 -15.26 -3.09 -2.67
N LEU A 283 -14.19 -3.45 -1.97
CA LEU A 283 -12.93 -3.84 -2.60
C LEU A 283 -13.05 -5.13 -3.44
N LEU A 284 -13.95 -6.04 -3.06
CA LEU A 284 -14.27 -7.21 -3.90
C LEU A 284 -15.06 -6.83 -5.16
N ARG A 285 -15.89 -5.78 -5.13
CA ARG A 285 -16.52 -5.23 -6.35
C ARG A 285 -15.51 -4.58 -7.26
N GLU A 286 -14.51 -3.85 -6.70
CA GLU A 286 -13.38 -3.35 -7.45
C GLU A 286 -12.58 -4.50 -8.10
N PHE A 287 -12.36 -5.60 -7.36
CA PHE A 287 -11.75 -6.81 -7.93
C PHE A 287 -12.53 -7.34 -9.13
N PHE A 288 -13.86 -7.41 -9.07
CA PHE A 288 -14.67 -7.81 -10.22
C PHE A 288 -14.47 -6.90 -11.42
N TYR A 289 -14.48 -5.59 -11.20
CA TYR A 289 -14.25 -4.61 -12.27
C TYR A 289 -12.91 -4.86 -12.98
N HIS A 290 -11.85 -5.10 -12.22
CA HIS A 290 -10.53 -5.34 -12.79
C HIS A 290 -10.41 -6.72 -13.48
N MET A 291 -11.06 -7.77 -12.95
CA MET A 291 -11.11 -9.07 -13.59
C MET A 291 -11.88 -9.05 -14.92
N ASP A 292 -13.01 -8.34 -14.94
CA ASP A 292 -13.82 -8.17 -16.14
C ASP A 292 -13.06 -7.37 -17.23
N ALA A 293 -12.21 -6.45 -16.86
CA ALA A 293 -11.35 -5.67 -17.78
C ALA A 293 -10.18 -6.47 -18.39
N LEU A 294 -9.79 -7.59 -17.78
CA LEU A 294 -8.77 -8.50 -18.32
C LEU A 294 -9.33 -9.57 -19.28
N SER A 295 -10.67 -9.73 -19.32
CA SER A 295 -11.37 -10.74 -20.14
C SER A 295 -11.64 -10.24 -21.54
#